data_edb793c3260f96cf111edf577a6be2f0
#
_entry.id   edb793c3260f96cf111edf577a6be2f0
#
_cell.length_a   1.000
_cell.length_b   1.000
_cell.length_c   1.000
_cell.angle_alpha   90.00
_cell.angle_beta   90.00
_cell.angle_gamma   90.00
#
_symmetry.space_group_name_H-M   'P 1'
#
loop_
_entity.id
_entity.type
_entity.pdbx_description
1 polymer ?
#
loop_
_entity_poly.entity_id
_entity_poly.type
_entity_poly.pdbx_seq_one_letter_code
_entity_poly.pdbx_strand_id
1 'polypeptide(L)'
;DVANDPGNDGLLTMGEILGLKLDADWVVLSACNTGSGEGAGAEAVSGLGRAFFYAGTRALLVSNWPVETTSARALTSELFKLQAANDNLSRAEALRQSMFSLIEGPGFVDAETGKPIFSYAHPIFWAPFSLIGDGGGKKVSG
;
A
#
# COMPACT_ATOMS: atom_id res chain seq x y z
N ASP A 1 18.17 12.99 19.00
CA ASP A 1 17.28 12.07 19.74
C ASP A 1 15.84 12.49 19.42
N VAL A 2 15.23 11.86 18.40
CA VAL A 2 13.91 12.23 17.87
C VAL A 2 12.77 11.83 18.83
N ALA A 3 13.09 11.05 19.86
CA ALA A 3 12.12 10.52 20.82
C ALA A 3 11.64 11.51 21.90
N ASN A 4 12.21 12.73 21.95
CA ASN A 4 11.92 13.73 22.99
C ASN A 4 11.47 15.08 22.47
N ASP A 5 10.96 15.15 21.22
CA ASP A 5 10.31 16.35 20.73
C ASP A 5 8.85 16.37 21.24
N PRO A 6 8.44 17.42 22.00
CA PRO A 6 7.07 17.53 22.52
C PRO A 6 5.97 17.56 21.46
N GLY A 7 6.33 17.73 20.18
CA GLY A 7 5.44 17.66 19.04
C GLY A 7 5.36 16.29 18.36
N ASN A 8 6.19 15.31 18.80
CA ASN A 8 6.23 13.99 18.19
C ASN A 8 5.62 12.95 19.15
N ASP A 9 4.31 12.80 19.08
CA ASP A 9 3.54 11.82 19.86
C ASP A 9 3.48 10.43 19.20
N GLY A 10 4.13 10.26 18.04
CA GLY A 10 4.14 9.03 17.26
C GLY A 10 2.86 8.81 16.44
N LEU A 11 1.95 9.78 16.41
CA LEU A 11 0.73 9.76 15.62
C LEU A 11 0.87 10.70 14.42
N LEU A 12 0.53 10.23 13.23
CA LEU A 12 0.47 11.06 12.03
C LEU A 12 -0.95 11.55 11.83
N THR A 13 -1.20 12.80 12.20
CA THR A 13 -2.51 13.43 12.09
C THR A 13 -2.76 14.00 10.69
N MET A 14 -4.03 14.20 10.34
CA MET A 14 -4.41 14.86 9.07
C MET A 14 -3.79 16.26 8.95
N GLY A 15 -3.73 17.02 10.04
CA GLY A 15 -3.12 18.36 10.05
C GLY A 15 -1.63 18.34 9.71
N GLU A 16 -0.90 17.39 10.25
CA GLU A 16 0.52 17.19 9.95
C GLU A 16 0.74 16.79 8.48
N ILE A 17 -0.09 15.87 7.95
CA ILE A 17 -0.02 15.47 6.54
C ILE A 17 -0.26 16.65 5.61
N LEU A 18 -1.24 17.51 5.91
CA LEU A 18 -1.51 18.71 5.09
C LEU A 18 -0.35 19.70 5.08
N GLY A 19 0.50 19.68 6.12
CA GLY A 19 1.72 20.49 6.19
C GLY A 19 2.90 19.90 5.41
N LEU A 20 2.83 18.64 4.98
CA LEU A 20 3.88 17.99 4.20
C LEU A 20 3.87 18.51 2.76
N LYS A 21 5.07 18.57 2.18
CA LYS A 21 5.26 18.78 0.73
C LYS A 21 5.86 17.49 0.16
N LEU A 22 4.97 16.59 -0.26
CA LEU A 22 5.35 15.33 -0.84
C LEU A 22 5.43 15.47 -2.37
N ASP A 23 6.43 14.85 -2.95
CA ASP A 23 6.48 14.56 -4.39
C ASP A 23 6.59 13.04 -4.55
N ALA A 24 5.53 12.36 -4.08
CA ALA A 24 5.51 10.91 -3.97
C ALA A 24 4.66 10.27 -5.07
N ASP A 25 5.23 9.29 -5.77
CA ASP A 25 4.48 8.48 -6.72
C ASP A 25 3.47 7.58 -6.03
N TRP A 26 3.80 7.11 -4.83
CA TRP A 26 2.98 6.24 -4.02
C TRP A 26 3.00 6.60 -2.54
N VAL A 27 1.85 6.45 -1.90
CA VAL A 27 1.73 6.26 -0.45
C VAL A 27 0.98 4.95 -0.22
N VAL A 28 1.53 4.09 0.62
CA VAL A 28 0.89 2.83 1.01
C VAL A 28 0.25 3.01 2.38
N LEU A 29 -1.06 2.88 2.43
CA LEU A 29 -1.85 2.95 3.64
C LEU A 29 -2.36 1.54 3.98
N SER A 30 -1.68 0.87 4.88
CA SER A 30 -2.12 -0.41 5.38
C SER A 30 -3.16 -0.20 6.48
N ALA A 31 -4.38 -0.64 6.27
CA ALA A 31 -5.45 -0.61 7.26
C ALA A 31 -5.24 -1.71 8.31
N CYS A 32 -4.17 -1.61 9.09
CA CYS A 32 -4.02 -2.39 10.31
C CYS A 32 -4.91 -1.77 11.38
N ASN A 33 -6.10 -2.37 11.56
CA ASN A 33 -6.94 -2.14 12.74
C ASN A 33 -7.64 -0.78 12.91
N THR A 34 -8.11 -0.15 11.83
CA THR A 34 -9.13 0.91 11.92
C THR A 34 -10.55 0.35 12.09
N GLY A 35 -10.69 -0.96 12.22
CA GLY A 35 -11.96 -1.71 12.24
C GLY A 35 -12.61 -1.88 13.61
N SER A 36 -12.35 -1.05 14.60
CA SER A 36 -13.05 -1.11 15.88
C SER A 36 -14.25 -0.14 16.00
N GLY A 37 -14.76 0.35 14.87
CA GLY A 37 -15.98 1.14 14.83
C GLY A 37 -16.68 0.98 13.49
N GLU A 38 -17.93 0.55 13.51
CA GLU A 38 -18.79 0.50 12.32
C GLU A 38 -18.78 1.86 11.60
N GLY A 39 -18.31 1.88 10.36
CA GLY A 39 -18.36 3.07 9.48
C GLY A 39 -17.22 4.08 9.61
N ALA A 40 -16.55 4.19 10.75
CA ALA A 40 -15.51 5.21 10.97
C ALA A 40 -14.20 4.97 10.21
N GLY A 41 -13.89 3.70 9.90
CA GLY A 41 -12.64 3.34 9.21
C GLY A 41 -12.59 3.81 7.76
N ALA A 42 -13.68 3.67 7.01
CA ALA A 42 -13.75 4.08 5.61
C ALA A 42 -13.70 5.60 5.46
N GLU A 43 -14.34 6.35 6.36
CA GLU A 43 -14.30 7.82 6.37
C GLU A 43 -12.92 8.34 6.78
N ALA A 44 -12.28 7.72 7.75
CA ALA A 44 -10.92 8.07 8.17
C ALA A 44 -9.90 7.85 7.04
N VAL A 45 -9.97 6.73 6.33
CA VAL A 45 -9.13 6.45 5.15
C VAL A 45 -9.42 7.45 4.03
N SER A 46 -10.68 7.82 3.81
CA SER A 46 -11.06 8.84 2.83
C SER A 46 -10.52 10.23 3.18
N GLY A 47 -10.62 10.64 4.44
CA GLY A 47 -10.08 11.92 4.91
C GLY A 47 -8.55 11.97 4.85
N LEU A 48 -7.89 10.92 5.33
CA LEU A 48 -6.45 10.79 5.31
C LEU A 48 -5.92 10.73 3.87
N GLY A 49 -6.59 10.00 2.99
CA GLY A 49 -6.26 9.92 1.58
C GLY A 49 -6.28 11.28 0.89
N ARG A 50 -7.29 12.09 1.17
CA ARG A 50 -7.37 13.48 0.66
C ARG A 50 -6.19 14.32 1.13
N ALA A 51 -5.82 14.21 2.41
CA ALA A 51 -4.67 14.94 2.96
C ALA A 51 -3.37 14.59 2.23
N PHE A 52 -3.14 13.31 1.92
CA PHE A 52 -1.98 12.89 1.14
C PHE A 52 -1.99 13.42 -0.30
N PHE A 53 -3.15 13.49 -0.96
CA PHE A 53 -3.25 14.11 -2.28
C PHE A 53 -2.95 15.61 -2.23
N TYR A 54 -3.47 16.33 -1.23
CA TYR A 54 -3.11 17.74 -1.02
C TYR A 54 -1.62 17.93 -0.74
N ALA A 55 -1.01 16.99 -0.03
CA ALA A 55 0.43 17.01 0.23
C ALA A 55 1.29 16.70 -1.01
N GLY A 56 0.71 16.27 -2.13
CA GLY A 56 1.40 16.06 -3.41
C GLY A 56 1.65 14.61 -3.78
N THR A 57 0.94 13.67 -3.18
CA THR A 57 0.99 12.24 -3.58
C THR A 57 0.17 12.02 -4.85
N ARG A 58 0.68 11.19 -5.78
CA ARG A 58 0.00 10.87 -7.05
C ARG A 58 -0.98 9.72 -6.91
N ALA A 59 -0.63 8.72 -6.11
CA ALA A 59 -1.43 7.51 -5.94
C ALA A 59 -1.32 6.96 -4.52
N LEU A 60 -2.40 6.35 -4.06
CA LEU A 60 -2.46 5.62 -2.80
C LEU A 60 -2.71 4.14 -3.08
N LEU A 61 -1.96 3.28 -2.42
CA LEU A 61 -2.30 1.88 -2.28
C LEU A 61 -2.92 1.68 -0.90
N VAL A 62 -4.18 1.32 -0.86
CA VAL A 62 -4.92 1.12 0.39
C VAL A 62 -5.32 -0.34 0.54
N SER A 63 -5.36 -0.84 1.77
CA SER A 63 -5.98 -2.13 2.08
C SER A 63 -7.34 -1.91 2.74
N ASN A 64 -8.37 -2.57 2.21
CA ASN A 64 -9.76 -2.41 2.65
C ASN A 64 -10.10 -3.25 3.90
N TRP A 65 -9.26 -4.26 4.21
CA TRP A 65 -9.33 -5.07 5.43
C TRP A 65 -7.92 -5.52 5.86
N PRO A 66 -7.76 -6.02 7.10
CA PRO A 66 -6.46 -6.54 7.56
C PRO A 66 -5.96 -7.66 6.67
N VAL A 67 -4.71 -7.54 6.22
CA VAL A 67 -4.05 -8.50 5.32
C VAL A 67 -3.00 -9.27 6.11
N GLU A 68 -2.79 -10.53 5.73
CA GLU A 68 -1.68 -11.32 6.25
C GLU A 68 -0.34 -10.67 5.85
N THR A 69 0.57 -10.54 6.81
CA THR A 69 1.77 -9.69 6.67
C THR A 69 2.70 -10.15 5.55
N THR A 70 2.86 -11.46 5.37
CA THR A 70 3.79 -11.99 4.37
C THR A 70 3.27 -11.79 2.96
N SER A 71 1.96 -12.00 2.73
CA SER A 71 1.33 -11.75 1.43
C SER A 71 1.32 -10.26 1.08
N ALA A 72 1.03 -9.39 2.05
CA ALA A 72 1.09 -7.94 1.86
C ALA A 72 2.50 -7.48 1.48
N ARG A 73 3.51 -8.00 2.17
CA ARG A 73 4.92 -7.72 1.88
C ARG A 73 5.33 -8.24 0.50
N ALA A 74 4.90 -9.43 0.12
CA ALA A 74 5.19 -10.02 -1.19
C ALA A 74 4.59 -9.17 -2.31
N LEU A 75 3.31 -8.79 -2.20
CA LEU A 75 2.62 -7.97 -3.19
C LEU A 75 3.28 -6.59 -3.34
N THR A 76 3.51 -5.88 -2.24
CA THR A 76 4.09 -4.54 -2.28
C THR A 76 5.53 -4.53 -2.77
N SER A 77 6.33 -5.53 -2.37
CA SER A 77 7.71 -5.66 -2.86
C SER A 77 7.75 -5.93 -4.36
N GLU A 78 6.87 -6.77 -4.88
CA GLU A 78 6.79 -7.06 -6.31
C GLU A 78 6.32 -5.85 -7.10
N LEU A 79 5.31 -5.12 -6.61
CA LEU A 79 4.83 -3.89 -7.22
C LEU A 79 5.98 -2.88 -7.44
N PHE A 80 6.77 -2.62 -6.40
CA PHE A 80 7.86 -1.67 -6.49
C PHE A 80 9.02 -2.17 -7.35
N LYS A 81 9.32 -3.47 -7.37
CA LYS A 81 10.29 -4.07 -8.29
C LYS A 81 9.89 -3.89 -9.75
N LEU A 82 8.63 -4.18 -10.08
CA LEU A 82 8.11 -4.03 -11.44
C LEU A 82 8.20 -2.59 -11.93
N GLN A 83 7.85 -1.62 -11.09
CA GLN A 83 7.95 -0.21 -11.45
C GLN A 83 9.40 0.30 -11.53
N ALA A 84 10.29 -0.23 -10.69
CA ALA A 84 11.72 0.11 -10.77
C ALA A 84 12.39 -0.48 -12.03
N ALA A 85 11.90 -1.62 -12.52
CA ALA A 85 12.41 -2.28 -13.71
C ALA A 85 11.88 -1.67 -15.03
N ASN A 86 10.71 -1.00 -14.98
CA ASN A 86 10.07 -0.46 -16.18
C ASN A 86 9.37 0.88 -15.88
N ASP A 87 10.03 1.98 -16.21
CA ASP A 87 9.52 3.34 -15.99
C ASP A 87 8.22 3.64 -16.77
N ASN A 88 7.92 2.89 -17.82
CA ASN A 88 6.70 3.04 -18.61
C ASN A 88 5.53 2.20 -18.07
N LEU A 89 5.77 1.35 -17.08
CA LEU A 89 4.72 0.54 -16.50
C LEU A 89 3.77 1.41 -15.67
N SER A 90 2.49 1.40 -16.00
CA SER A 90 1.50 2.13 -15.24
C SER A 90 1.33 1.54 -13.83
N ARG A 91 0.93 2.38 -12.87
CA ARG A 91 0.69 1.96 -11.48
C ARG A 91 -0.39 0.88 -11.39
N ALA A 92 -1.46 1.04 -12.17
CA ALA A 92 -2.54 0.06 -12.23
C ALA A 92 -2.05 -1.29 -12.79
N GLU A 93 -1.22 -1.27 -13.82
CA GLU A 93 -0.68 -2.50 -14.41
C GLU A 93 0.35 -3.16 -13.49
N ALA A 94 1.19 -2.38 -12.81
CA ALA A 94 2.12 -2.91 -11.81
C ALA A 94 1.37 -3.62 -10.67
N LEU A 95 0.30 -3.02 -10.17
CA LEU A 95 -0.55 -3.64 -9.14
C LEU A 95 -1.19 -4.93 -9.66
N ARG A 96 -1.75 -4.91 -10.87
CA ARG A 96 -2.35 -6.09 -11.50
C ARG A 96 -1.34 -7.24 -11.61
N GLN A 97 -0.13 -6.97 -12.12
CA GLN A 97 0.92 -7.97 -12.26
C GLN A 97 1.38 -8.51 -10.90
N SER A 98 1.49 -7.65 -9.88
CA SER A 98 1.84 -8.06 -8.52
C SER A 98 0.79 -8.98 -7.91
N MET A 99 -0.51 -8.72 -8.16
CA MET A 99 -1.57 -9.63 -7.74
C MET A 99 -1.48 -10.99 -8.44
N PHE A 100 -1.22 -11.01 -9.75
CA PHE A 100 -1.03 -12.27 -10.47
C PHE A 100 0.19 -13.04 -9.98
N SER A 101 1.31 -12.37 -9.74
CA SER A 101 2.50 -13.01 -9.16
C SER A 101 2.21 -13.65 -7.80
N LEU A 102 1.35 -13.02 -7.01
CA LEU A 102 0.93 -13.58 -5.72
C LEU A 102 0.01 -14.80 -5.89
N ILE A 103 -0.95 -14.74 -6.82
CA ILE A 103 -1.91 -15.81 -7.12
C ILE A 103 -1.19 -17.06 -7.66
N GLU A 104 -0.25 -16.86 -8.58
CA GLU A 104 0.48 -17.94 -9.27
C GLU A 104 1.72 -18.39 -8.50
N GLY A 105 2.10 -17.65 -7.46
CA GLY A 105 3.30 -17.91 -6.68
C GLY A 105 3.19 -19.15 -5.79
N PRO A 106 4.29 -19.50 -5.11
CA PRO A 106 4.36 -20.69 -4.27
C PRO A 106 3.50 -20.63 -3.00
N GLY A 107 2.92 -19.48 -2.69
CA GLY A 107 2.19 -19.26 -1.45
C GLY A 107 3.11 -19.08 -0.23
N PHE A 108 2.59 -19.41 0.93
CA PHE A 108 3.37 -19.41 2.17
C PHE A 108 4.16 -20.72 2.26
N VAL A 109 5.48 -20.59 2.31
CA VAL A 109 6.41 -21.70 2.33
C VAL A 109 7.04 -21.80 3.72
N ASP A 110 7.07 -22.99 4.27
CA ASP A 110 7.79 -23.28 5.51
C ASP A 110 9.29 -23.08 5.31
N ALA A 111 9.90 -22.27 6.17
CA ALA A 111 11.30 -21.88 6.03
C ALA A 111 12.29 -23.03 6.32
N GLU A 112 11.88 -24.03 7.10
CA GLU A 112 12.73 -25.14 7.48
C GLU A 112 12.64 -26.29 6.46
N THR A 113 11.44 -26.57 5.95
CA THR A 113 11.20 -27.72 5.09
C THR A 113 11.13 -27.35 3.60
N GLY A 114 10.97 -26.06 3.27
CA GLY A 114 10.76 -25.58 1.90
C GLY A 114 9.41 -25.99 1.29
N LYS A 115 8.49 -26.54 2.09
CA LYS A 115 7.19 -27.02 1.59
C LYS A 115 6.14 -25.91 1.65
N PRO A 116 5.27 -25.80 0.63
CA PRO A 116 4.15 -24.88 0.68
C PRO A 116 3.15 -25.32 1.75
N ILE A 117 2.77 -24.39 2.63
CA ILE A 117 1.76 -24.60 3.68
C ILE A 117 0.38 -24.24 3.16
N PHE A 118 0.26 -23.07 2.50
CA PHE A 118 -0.98 -22.62 1.85
C PHE A 118 -0.68 -21.71 0.67
N SER A 119 -1.66 -21.64 -0.25
CA SER A 119 -1.56 -20.80 -1.46
C SER A 119 -2.11 -19.41 -1.21
N TYR A 120 -1.50 -18.40 -1.81
CA TYR A 120 -2.03 -17.04 -1.86
C TYR A 120 -3.05 -16.79 -2.98
N ALA A 121 -3.47 -17.83 -3.70
CA ALA A 121 -4.47 -17.70 -4.76
C ALA A 121 -5.85 -17.25 -4.25
N HIS A 122 -6.15 -17.48 -2.96
CA HIS A 122 -7.43 -17.05 -2.39
C HIS A 122 -7.52 -15.51 -2.32
N PRO A 123 -8.65 -14.89 -2.74
CA PRO A 123 -8.81 -13.45 -2.82
C PRO A 123 -8.56 -12.68 -1.51
N ILE A 124 -8.68 -13.33 -0.36
CA ILE A 124 -8.42 -12.71 0.95
C ILE A 124 -7.01 -12.10 1.05
N PHE A 125 -6.05 -12.62 0.27
CA PHE A 125 -4.64 -12.20 0.32
C PHE A 125 -4.31 -11.03 -0.61
N TRP A 126 -5.03 -10.86 -1.73
CA TRP A 126 -4.72 -9.86 -2.76
C TRP A 126 -5.86 -8.89 -3.05
N ALA A 127 -7.13 -9.29 -2.89
CA ALA A 127 -8.28 -8.44 -3.16
C ALA A 127 -8.49 -7.27 -2.17
N PRO A 128 -7.89 -7.24 -0.96
CA PRO A 128 -7.96 -6.05 -0.11
C PRO A 128 -7.35 -4.80 -0.74
N PHE A 129 -6.37 -4.96 -1.62
CA PHE A 129 -5.60 -3.84 -2.14
C PHE A 129 -6.34 -3.10 -3.25
N SER A 130 -6.45 -1.79 -3.07
CA SER A 130 -7.05 -0.87 -4.05
C SER A 130 -6.10 0.28 -4.35
N LEU A 131 -6.02 0.61 -5.64
CA LEU A 131 -5.33 1.81 -6.10
C LEU A 131 -6.32 2.97 -6.14
N ILE A 132 -5.96 4.09 -5.51
CA ILE A 132 -6.73 5.34 -5.55
C ILE A 132 -5.85 6.44 -6.13
N GLY A 133 -6.37 7.22 -7.06
CA GLY A 133 -5.67 8.33 -7.68
C GLY A 133 -5.14 8.02 -9.08
N ASP A 134 -3.94 8.52 -9.40
CA ASP A 134 -3.35 8.35 -10.74
C ASP A 134 -2.82 6.93 -10.95
N GLY A 135 -3.55 6.13 -11.71
CA GLY A 135 -3.15 4.78 -12.11
C GLY A 135 -2.17 4.72 -13.29
N GLY A 136 -1.80 5.86 -13.88
CA GLY A 136 -0.93 5.96 -15.04
C GLY A 136 0.56 5.69 -14.73
N GLY A 137 1.38 5.71 -15.78
CA GLY A 137 2.83 5.62 -15.66
C GLY A 137 3.46 6.94 -15.22
N LYS A 138 4.76 6.93 -14.93
CA LYS A 138 5.51 8.17 -14.70
C LYS A 138 5.35 9.10 -15.92
N LYS A 139 4.98 10.35 -15.67
CA LYS A 139 5.08 11.36 -16.73
C LYS A 139 6.56 11.49 -17.09
N VAL A 140 6.90 11.16 -18.32
CA VAL A 140 8.18 11.58 -18.90
C VAL A 140 8.12 13.10 -18.93
N SER A 141 8.94 13.74 -18.10
CA SER A 141 9.13 15.20 -18.16
C SER A 141 9.71 15.50 -19.53
N GLY A 142 8.88 16.08 -20.39
CA GLY A 142 9.35 16.66 -21.63
C GLY A 142 10.08 17.97 -21.37
#